data_4ed5d1c73c48c7471342f38e00ebaf1a
#
_entry.id   4ed5d1c73c48c7471342f38e00ebaf1a
#
_cell.length_a   1.000
_cell.length_b   1.000
_cell.length_c   1.000
_cell.angle_alpha   90.00
_cell.angle_beta   90.00
_cell.angle_gamma   90.00
#
_symmetry.space_group_name_H-M   'P 1'
#
loop_
_entity.id
_entity.type
_entity.pdbx_description
1 polymer ?
#
loop_
_entity_poly.entity_id
_entity_poly.type
_entity_poly.pdbx_seq_one_letter_code
_entity_poly.pdbx_strand_id
1 'polypeptide(L)'
;MNSASNGHGAGVMSGAGKTSVSSRKTENNSDHGSFVGIFITLGGLLLIAFGVVVHRDVKVKKMRSELSNGDNRSRTVAVYRYMLKYLKLIGIADSRNITDLQLCDRLAEKCQEMQINDFSHMIKYIGELAVKAEMSNSVISDEELETALSYFEIVKDKIVLPKLSGAKLLNAKFVYCLY
;
A
#
# COMPACT_ATOMS: atom_id res chain seq x y z
N MET A 1 -67.37 23.34 -2.23
CA MET A 1 -67.49 24.51 -3.12
C MET A 1 -66.70 24.14 -4.36
N ASN A 2 -67.49 23.75 -5.32
CA ASN A 2 -67.57 24.28 -6.70
C ASN A 2 -66.35 24.13 -7.55
N SER A 3 -66.34 23.64 -8.73
CA SER A 3 -67.28 23.27 -9.82
C SER A 3 -66.36 22.95 -10.98
N ALA A 4 -66.53 21.88 -11.63
CA ALA A 4 -67.15 21.61 -12.90
C ALA A 4 -66.71 22.50 -14.10
N SER A 5 -66.34 21.86 -15.20
CA SER A 5 -67.02 21.98 -16.52
C SER A 5 -66.07 21.43 -17.60
N ASN A 6 -66.33 20.31 -18.20
CA ASN A 6 -67.04 20.05 -19.49
C ASN A 6 -66.46 20.77 -20.71
N GLY A 7 -66.15 20.00 -21.73
CA GLY A 7 -65.92 20.44 -23.10
C GLY A 7 -65.77 19.28 -24.08
N HIS A 8 -66.93 18.88 -24.63
CA HIS A 8 -67.10 17.96 -25.75
C HIS A 8 -66.44 18.48 -27.03
N GLY A 9 -65.99 17.57 -27.88
CA GLY A 9 -65.65 17.88 -29.27
C GLY A 9 -65.39 16.60 -30.07
N ALA A 10 -66.44 16.05 -30.61
CA ALA A 10 -66.39 14.95 -31.57
C ALA A 10 -65.98 15.46 -32.96
N GLY A 11 -65.16 14.71 -33.65
CA GLY A 11 -64.82 14.92 -35.04
C GLY A 11 -64.36 13.62 -35.71
N VAL A 12 -65.31 12.97 -36.34
CA VAL A 12 -65.13 11.82 -37.25
C VAL A 12 -64.67 12.33 -38.62
N MET A 13 -63.66 11.69 -39.23
CA MET A 13 -63.61 11.36 -40.67
C MET A 13 -62.31 10.61 -40.98
N SER A 14 -62.40 9.34 -41.23
CA SER A 14 -62.29 8.59 -42.47
C SER A 14 -61.18 9.06 -43.45
N GLY A 15 -60.20 8.20 -43.67
CA GLY A 15 -59.18 8.31 -44.73
C GLY A 15 -58.34 7.05 -44.86
N ALA A 16 -58.75 6.23 -45.79
CA ALA A 16 -58.08 4.98 -46.14
C ALA A 16 -56.68 5.23 -46.74
N GLY A 17 -55.77 4.26 -46.50
CA GLY A 17 -54.80 3.92 -47.49
C GLY A 17 -53.33 4.12 -47.18
N LYS A 18 -52.68 3.05 -46.99
CA LYS A 18 -51.44 2.54 -47.60
C LYS A 18 -50.56 1.86 -46.58
N THR A 19 -50.68 0.59 -46.55
CA THR A 19 -49.63 -0.34 -46.11
C THR A 19 -48.33 -0.03 -46.82
N SER A 20 -47.41 0.56 -46.10
CA SER A 20 -46.00 0.49 -46.41
C SER A 20 -45.34 -0.47 -45.41
N VAL A 21 -45.07 -1.66 -45.89
CA VAL A 21 -44.19 -2.63 -45.24
C VAL A 21 -42.82 -2.02 -45.19
N SER A 22 -42.51 -1.35 -44.10
CA SER A 22 -41.14 -0.95 -43.78
C SER A 22 -40.42 -2.18 -43.26
N SER A 23 -39.67 -2.82 -44.14
CA SER A 23 -38.68 -3.82 -43.79
C SER A 23 -37.77 -3.25 -42.72
N ARG A 24 -37.99 -3.65 -41.48
CA ARG A 24 -37.07 -3.43 -40.38
C ARG A 24 -35.80 -4.23 -40.71
N LYS A 25 -34.85 -3.55 -41.33
CA LYS A 25 -33.50 -4.02 -41.47
C LYS A 25 -32.98 -4.24 -40.08
N THR A 26 -32.97 -5.47 -39.61
CA THR A 26 -32.26 -5.87 -38.40
C THR A 26 -30.77 -5.63 -38.71
N GLU A 27 -30.27 -4.49 -38.35
CA GLU A 27 -28.82 -4.29 -38.26
C GLU A 27 -28.34 -5.25 -37.18
N ASN A 28 -27.79 -6.34 -37.62
CA ASN A 28 -26.86 -7.14 -36.83
C ASN A 28 -25.66 -6.23 -36.53
N ASN A 29 -25.76 -5.41 -35.48
CA ASN A 29 -24.61 -4.80 -34.85
C ASN A 29 -23.87 -5.95 -34.17
N SER A 30 -22.95 -6.50 -34.93
CA SER A 30 -22.03 -7.55 -34.53
C SER A 30 -21.37 -7.19 -33.22
N ASP A 31 -21.35 -8.16 -32.31
CA ASP A 31 -20.72 -8.17 -30.96
C ASP A 31 -19.20 -7.82 -30.91
N HIS A 32 -18.62 -7.24 -31.93
CA HIS A 32 -17.23 -6.84 -32.00
C HIS A 32 -16.88 -5.73 -31.01
N GLY A 33 -17.83 -4.89 -30.61
CA GLY A 33 -17.59 -3.82 -29.63
C GLY A 33 -17.34 -4.33 -28.20
N SER A 34 -17.94 -5.48 -27.85
CA SER A 34 -17.79 -6.07 -26.51
C SER A 34 -16.40 -6.69 -26.32
N PHE A 35 -15.87 -7.36 -27.33
CA PHE A 35 -14.52 -7.96 -27.27
C PHE A 35 -13.43 -6.91 -27.19
N VAL A 36 -13.53 -5.82 -27.95
CA VAL A 36 -12.56 -4.71 -27.89
C VAL A 36 -12.54 -4.07 -26.50
N GLY A 37 -13.71 -3.86 -25.88
CA GLY A 37 -13.81 -3.35 -24.50
C GLY A 37 -13.13 -4.27 -23.48
N ILE A 38 -13.29 -5.58 -23.61
CA ILE A 38 -12.66 -6.57 -22.73
C ILE A 38 -11.13 -6.55 -22.90
N PHE A 39 -10.62 -6.48 -24.10
CA PHE A 39 -9.17 -6.40 -24.34
C PHE A 39 -8.55 -5.11 -23.81
N ILE A 40 -9.24 -3.98 -23.92
CA ILE A 40 -8.76 -2.70 -23.37
C ILE A 40 -8.72 -2.74 -21.84
N THR A 41 -9.76 -3.28 -21.20
CA THR A 41 -9.81 -3.40 -19.73
C THR A 41 -8.76 -4.38 -19.21
N LEU A 42 -8.60 -5.52 -19.86
CA LEU A 42 -7.58 -6.53 -19.50
C LEU A 42 -6.17 -5.97 -19.68
N GLY A 43 -5.91 -5.29 -20.80
CA GLY A 43 -4.65 -4.61 -21.08
C GLY A 43 -4.33 -3.53 -20.04
N GLY A 44 -5.32 -2.73 -19.65
CA GLY A 44 -5.20 -1.73 -18.59
C GLY A 44 -4.84 -2.35 -17.24
N LEU A 45 -5.50 -3.45 -16.86
CA LEU A 45 -5.19 -4.19 -15.62
C LEU A 45 -3.78 -4.76 -15.62
N LEU A 46 -3.32 -5.31 -16.75
CA LEU A 46 -1.96 -5.83 -16.89
C LEU A 46 -0.91 -4.72 -16.76
N LEU A 47 -1.15 -3.55 -17.34
CA LEU A 47 -0.25 -2.39 -17.22
C LEU A 47 -0.16 -1.92 -15.77
N ILE A 48 -1.28 -1.86 -15.05
CA ILE A 48 -1.29 -1.50 -13.62
C ILE A 48 -0.50 -2.53 -12.81
N ALA A 49 -0.75 -3.83 -13.02
CA ALA A 49 -0.04 -4.90 -12.34
C ALA A 49 1.47 -4.83 -12.61
N PHE A 50 1.87 -4.63 -13.86
CA PHE A 50 3.27 -4.46 -14.24
C PHE A 50 3.90 -3.21 -13.57
N GLY A 51 3.20 -2.08 -13.56
CA GLY A 51 3.62 -0.87 -12.87
C GLY A 51 3.89 -1.08 -11.37
N VAL A 52 3.02 -1.84 -10.70
CA VAL A 52 3.18 -2.20 -9.27
C VAL A 52 4.43 -3.06 -9.07
N VAL A 53 4.68 -4.05 -9.92
CA VAL A 53 5.86 -4.92 -9.83
C VAL A 53 7.14 -4.12 -10.03
N VAL A 54 7.20 -3.30 -11.08
CA VAL A 54 8.38 -2.46 -11.35
C VAL A 54 8.64 -1.48 -10.20
N HIS A 55 7.59 -0.82 -9.70
CA HIS A 55 7.72 0.11 -8.57
C HIS A 55 8.27 -0.59 -7.32
N ARG A 56 7.80 -1.81 -7.05
CA ARG A 56 8.29 -2.65 -5.96
C ARG A 56 9.79 -2.97 -6.13
N ASP A 57 10.20 -3.43 -7.31
CA ASP A 57 11.60 -3.81 -7.55
C ASP A 57 12.55 -2.63 -7.37
N VAL A 58 12.15 -1.44 -7.80
CA VAL A 58 12.92 -0.20 -7.58
C VAL A 58 13.06 0.08 -6.09
N LYS A 59 11.98 -0.03 -5.30
CA LYS A 59 12.02 0.18 -3.84
C LYS A 59 12.88 -0.85 -3.12
N VAL A 60 12.77 -2.13 -3.49
CA VAL A 60 13.60 -3.20 -2.90
C VAL A 60 15.07 -2.96 -3.19
N LYS A 61 15.42 -2.64 -4.44
CA LYS A 61 16.80 -2.32 -4.83
C LYS A 61 17.32 -1.11 -4.05
N LYS A 62 16.52 -0.07 -3.91
CA LYS A 62 16.87 1.11 -3.11
C LYS A 62 17.13 0.76 -1.65
N MET A 63 16.23 -0.01 -1.02
CA MET A 63 16.40 -0.46 0.37
C MET A 63 17.68 -1.27 0.54
N ARG A 64 17.91 -2.28 -0.33
CA ARG A 64 19.12 -3.08 -0.30
C ARG A 64 20.37 -2.23 -0.49
N SER A 65 20.33 -1.27 -1.41
CA SER A 65 21.45 -0.34 -1.63
C SER A 65 21.72 0.51 -0.38
N GLU A 66 20.71 1.04 0.27
CA GLU A 66 20.86 1.85 1.49
C GLU A 66 21.38 1.03 2.69
N LEU A 67 21.03 -0.27 2.76
CA LEU A 67 21.49 -1.17 3.82
C LEU A 67 22.88 -1.76 3.55
N SER A 68 23.29 -1.88 2.28
CA SER A 68 24.56 -2.53 1.89
C SER A 68 25.67 -1.55 1.52
N ASN A 69 25.31 -0.40 0.97
CA ASN A 69 26.26 0.59 0.45
C ASN A 69 26.30 1.82 1.34
N GLY A 70 27.48 2.38 1.50
CA GLY A 70 27.71 3.58 2.30
C GLY A 70 28.54 3.29 3.55
N ASP A 71 28.78 4.33 4.32
CA ASP A 71 29.43 4.24 5.60
C ASP A 71 28.51 3.63 6.69
N ASN A 72 29.08 3.05 7.71
CA ASN A 72 28.35 2.38 8.78
C ASN A 72 27.31 3.26 9.45
N ARG A 73 27.60 4.55 9.53
CA ARG A 73 26.70 5.55 10.09
C ARG A 73 25.41 5.68 9.28
N SER A 74 25.52 5.90 7.98
CA SER A 74 24.38 6.00 7.08
C SER A 74 23.58 4.71 7.02
N ARG A 75 24.24 3.56 7.03
CA ARG A 75 23.62 2.23 7.05
C ARG A 75 22.84 2.00 8.34
N THR A 76 23.40 2.36 9.50
CA THR A 76 22.72 2.26 10.80
C THR A 76 21.43 3.09 10.84
N VAL A 77 21.49 4.33 10.36
CA VAL A 77 20.31 5.21 10.28
C VAL A 77 19.27 4.61 9.32
N ALA A 78 19.70 4.00 8.21
CA ALA A 78 18.79 3.33 7.29
C ALA A 78 18.11 2.11 7.95
N VAL A 79 18.85 1.27 8.69
CA VAL A 79 18.29 0.13 9.46
C VAL A 79 17.17 0.62 10.40
N TYR A 80 17.44 1.65 11.18
CA TYR A 80 16.44 2.20 12.12
C TYR A 80 15.22 2.76 11.40
N ARG A 81 15.42 3.50 10.31
CA ARG A 81 14.33 4.04 9.49
C ARG A 81 13.43 2.95 8.91
N TYR A 82 14.00 1.85 8.43
CA TYR A 82 13.24 0.73 7.92
C TYR A 82 12.55 -0.05 9.03
N MET A 83 13.20 -0.24 10.18
CA MET A 83 12.57 -0.83 11.36
C MET A 83 11.33 -0.05 11.79
N LEU A 84 11.41 1.28 11.90
CA LEU A 84 10.25 2.12 12.24
C LEU A 84 9.11 1.98 11.24
N LYS A 85 9.42 1.90 9.93
CA LYS A 85 8.39 1.67 8.90
C LYS A 85 7.67 0.33 9.12
N TYR A 86 8.39 -0.70 9.50
CA TYR A 86 7.81 -2.02 9.74
C TYR A 86 7.02 -2.08 11.03
N LEU A 87 7.53 -1.50 12.11
CA LEU A 87 6.80 -1.37 13.37
C LEU A 87 5.51 -0.54 13.24
N LYS A 88 5.49 0.44 12.34
CA LYS A 88 4.28 1.18 12.01
C LYS A 88 3.20 0.32 11.41
N LEU A 89 3.52 -0.69 10.59
CA LEU A 89 2.52 -1.59 9.98
C LEU A 89 1.73 -2.37 11.02
N ILE A 90 2.36 -2.67 12.16
CA ILE A 90 1.73 -3.39 13.28
C ILE A 90 1.25 -2.45 14.40
N GLY A 91 1.31 -1.13 14.19
CA GLY A 91 0.77 -0.12 15.11
C GLY A 91 1.65 0.19 16.31
N ILE A 92 2.92 -0.25 16.33
CA ILE A 92 3.86 0.02 17.44
C ILE A 92 4.49 1.40 17.28
N ALA A 93 4.88 1.78 16.08
CA ALA A 93 5.52 3.07 15.82
C ALA A 93 4.54 4.11 15.26
N ASP A 94 4.60 5.31 15.80
CA ASP A 94 3.96 6.49 15.23
C ASP A 94 5.08 7.41 14.68
N SER A 95 5.23 7.41 13.37
CA SER A 95 6.46 7.77 12.68
C SER A 95 6.66 9.27 12.54
N ARG A 96 7.15 10.01 13.52
CA ARG A 96 7.45 11.42 13.24
C ARG A 96 8.86 11.91 13.52
N ASN A 97 9.65 11.33 14.41
CA ASN A 97 11.01 11.83 14.66
C ASN A 97 11.99 10.69 14.96
N ILE A 98 12.96 10.54 14.07
CA ILE A 98 14.03 9.54 14.18
C ILE A 98 15.01 9.87 15.31
N THR A 99 15.10 11.14 15.72
CA THR A 99 16.09 11.66 16.68
C THR A 99 15.59 11.72 18.13
N ASP A 100 14.41 11.22 18.41
CA ASP A 100 13.83 11.28 19.74
C ASP A 100 14.22 10.04 20.57
N LEU A 101 15.14 10.20 21.52
CA LEU A 101 15.48 9.14 22.49
C LEU A 101 14.26 8.61 23.24
N GLN A 102 13.29 9.47 23.53
CA GLN A 102 12.02 9.07 24.14
C GLN A 102 11.21 8.16 23.23
N LEU A 103 11.43 8.18 21.91
CA LEU A 103 10.78 7.26 21.00
C LEU A 103 11.21 5.83 21.25
N CYS A 104 12.49 5.58 21.55
CA CYS A 104 13.01 4.25 21.87
C CYS A 104 12.33 3.66 23.12
N ASP A 105 12.18 4.49 24.16
CA ASP A 105 11.53 4.06 25.40
C ASP A 105 10.03 3.81 25.19
N ARG A 106 9.33 4.71 24.47
CA ARG A 106 7.91 4.50 24.08
C ARG A 106 7.69 3.27 23.20
N LEU A 107 8.64 2.97 22.32
CA LEU A 107 8.58 1.74 21.51
C LEU A 107 8.76 0.50 22.39
N ALA A 108 9.66 0.55 23.37
CA ALA A 108 9.86 -0.53 24.32
C ALA A 108 8.62 -0.75 25.20
N GLU A 109 7.98 0.31 25.70
CA GLU A 109 6.71 0.24 26.45
C GLU A 109 5.59 -0.39 25.62
N LYS A 110 5.40 0.05 24.37
CA LYS A 110 4.41 -0.54 23.46
C LYS A 110 4.70 -2.02 23.14
N CYS A 111 5.96 -2.41 23.08
CA CYS A 111 6.33 -3.82 22.94
C CYS A 111 5.91 -4.64 24.17
N GLN A 112 6.02 -4.06 25.37
CA GLN A 112 5.54 -4.69 26.61
C GLN A 112 4.03 -4.85 26.60
N GLU A 113 3.27 -3.80 26.24
CA GLU A 113 1.81 -3.85 26.12
C GLU A 113 1.35 -4.91 25.12
N MET A 114 2.10 -5.14 24.05
CA MET A 114 1.79 -6.14 23.03
C MET A 114 2.34 -7.55 23.32
N GLN A 115 2.89 -7.78 24.53
CA GLN A 115 3.47 -9.06 24.97
C GLN A 115 4.63 -9.57 24.07
N ILE A 116 5.45 -8.66 23.58
CA ILE A 116 6.64 -8.95 22.75
C ILE A 116 7.92 -8.49 23.46
N ASN A 117 7.98 -8.67 24.77
CA ASN A 117 9.06 -8.18 25.64
C ASN A 117 10.43 -8.69 25.23
N ASP A 118 10.51 -9.92 24.74
CA ASP A 118 11.77 -10.57 24.36
C ASP A 118 12.55 -9.81 23.29
N PHE A 119 11.86 -8.95 22.53
CA PHE A 119 12.46 -8.21 21.42
C PHE A 119 12.61 -6.70 21.69
N SER A 120 12.11 -6.22 22.82
CA SER A 120 12.16 -4.78 23.16
C SER A 120 13.60 -4.27 23.24
N HIS A 121 14.52 -5.08 23.77
CA HIS A 121 15.95 -4.75 23.84
C HIS A 121 16.60 -4.60 22.45
N MET A 122 16.17 -5.40 21.46
CA MET A 122 16.70 -5.32 20.08
C MET A 122 16.27 -4.00 19.43
N ILE A 123 15.00 -3.62 19.60
CA ILE A 123 14.45 -2.37 19.07
C ILE A 123 15.15 -1.17 19.73
N LYS A 124 15.34 -1.24 21.05
CA LYS A 124 16.04 -0.21 21.81
C LYS A 124 17.50 -0.09 21.36
N TYR A 125 18.22 -1.19 21.21
CA TYR A 125 19.61 -1.21 20.73
C TYR A 125 19.76 -0.53 19.37
N ILE A 126 18.91 -0.88 18.38
CA ILE A 126 18.94 -0.28 17.05
C ILE A 126 18.66 1.25 17.15
N GLY A 127 17.72 1.64 17.99
CA GLY A 127 17.36 3.04 18.18
C GLY A 127 18.50 3.85 18.81
N GLU A 128 19.12 3.35 19.88
CA GLU A 128 20.27 3.99 20.55
C GLU A 128 21.47 4.11 19.61
N LEU A 129 21.73 3.04 18.83
CA LEU A 129 22.81 3.07 17.85
C LEU A 129 22.55 4.08 16.73
N ALA A 130 21.31 4.22 16.27
CA ALA A 130 20.92 5.22 15.27
C ALA A 130 21.07 6.65 15.81
N VAL A 131 20.70 6.89 17.08
CA VAL A 131 20.92 8.20 17.73
C VAL A 131 22.40 8.47 17.87
N LYS A 132 23.21 7.49 18.29
CA LYS A 132 24.67 7.59 18.32
C LYS A 132 25.22 7.96 16.93
N ALA A 133 24.71 7.33 15.88
CA ALA A 133 25.09 7.59 14.50
C ALA A 133 24.71 9.01 14.04
N GLU A 134 23.56 9.53 14.42
CA GLU A 134 23.12 10.87 13.98
C GLU A 134 23.71 12.02 14.83
N MET A 135 23.79 11.83 16.13
CA MET A 135 24.10 12.92 17.07
C MET A 135 25.58 12.98 17.48
N SER A 136 26.32 11.88 17.35
CA SER A 136 27.70 11.84 17.79
C SER A 136 28.67 11.74 16.61
N ASN A 137 29.89 12.26 16.81
CA ASN A 137 31.00 12.06 15.88
C ASN A 137 31.69 10.70 16.06
N SER A 138 31.12 9.80 16.87
CA SER A 138 31.69 8.48 17.12
C SER A 138 31.56 7.60 15.89
N VAL A 139 32.57 6.80 15.64
CA VAL A 139 32.56 5.79 14.59
C VAL A 139 31.66 4.64 15.02
N ILE A 140 30.82 4.17 14.13
CA ILE A 140 30.06 2.92 14.28
C ILE A 140 30.93 1.79 13.78
N SER A 141 31.19 0.79 14.62
CA SER A 141 31.98 -0.38 14.23
C SER A 141 31.20 -1.31 13.30
N ASP A 142 31.91 -2.14 12.57
CA ASP A 142 31.29 -3.18 11.72
C ASP A 142 30.47 -4.16 12.57
N GLU A 143 30.96 -4.53 13.76
CA GLU A 143 30.28 -5.42 14.70
C GLU A 143 28.96 -4.81 15.24
N GLU A 144 28.96 -3.52 15.58
CA GLU A 144 27.73 -2.81 16.01
C GLU A 144 26.69 -2.81 14.87
N LEU A 145 27.12 -2.55 13.65
CA LEU A 145 26.24 -2.54 12.48
C LEU A 145 25.71 -3.95 12.15
N GLU A 146 26.55 -4.98 12.17
CA GLU A 146 26.11 -6.36 11.93
C GLU A 146 25.11 -6.82 12.98
N THR A 147 25.34 -6.47 14.24
CA THR A 147 24.39 -6.73 15.33
C THR A 147 23.05 -6.04 15.07
N ALA A 148 23.07 -4.77 14.65
CA ALA A 148 21.85 -4.02 14.33
C ALA A 148 21.10 -4.62 13.14
N LEU A 149 21.80 -5.08 12.10
CA LEU A 149 21.22 -5.77 10.95
C LEU A 149 20.59 -7.11 11.36
N SER A 150 21.27 -7.89 12.18
CA SER A 150 20.75 -9.15 12.70
C SER A 150 19.46 -8.94 13.51
N TYR A 151 19.45 -7.97 14.42
CA TYR A 151 18.27 -7.63 15.21
C TYR A 151 17.13 -7.12 14.34
N PHE A 152 17.42 -6.33 13.32
CA PHE A 152 16.42 -5.87 12.36
C PHE A 152 15.73 -7.03 11.63
N GLU A 153 16.50 -8.02 11.16
CA GLU A 153 15.95 -9.22 10.51
C GLU A 153 15.08 -10.03 11.49
N ILE A 154 15.54 -10.22 12.74
CA ILE A 154 14.77 -10.92 13.78
C ILE A 154 13.45 -10.18 14.06
N VAL A 155 13.48 -8.86 14.24
CA VAL A 155 12.28 -8.03 14.47
C VAL A 155 11.31 -8.15 13.30
N LYS A 156 11.81 -8.07 12.07
CA LYS A 156 11.01 -8.24 10.86
C LYS A 156 10.33 -9.61 10.82
N ASP A 157 11.10 -10.69 10.98
CA ASP A 157 10.62 -12.04 10.74
C ASP A 157 9.79 -12.60 11.91
N LYS A 158 10.13 -12.27 13.14
CA LYS A 158 9.49 -12.82 14.35
C LYS A 158 8.37 -11.95 14.91
N ILE A 159 8.40 -10.64 14.66
CA ILE A 159 7.41 -9.72 15.21
C ILE A 159 6.48 -9.21 14.11
N VAL A 160 7.04 -8.64 13.05
CA VAL A 160 6.23 -7.93 12.06
C VAL A 160 5.45 -8.90 11.17
N LEU A 161 6.14 -9.85 10.56
CA LEU A 161 5.50 -10.79 9.63
C LEU A 161 4.36 -11.61 10.26
N PRO A 162 4.51 -12.21 11.46
CA PRO A 162 3.42 -12.99 12.06
C PRO A 162 2.19 -12.17 12.45
N LYS A 163 2.35 -10.86 12.72
CA LYS A 163 1.25 -9.96 13.07
C LYS A 163 0.53 -9.38 11.86
N LEU A 164 1.06 -9.58 10.66
CA LEU A 164 0.43 -9.15 9.42
C LEU A 164 -0.42 -10.28 8.82
N SER A 165 -1.69 -10.01 8.55
CA SER A 165 -2.61 -10.95 7.94
C SER A 165 -3.36 -10.33 6.76
N GLY A 166 -3.79 -11.16 5.80
CA GLY A 166 -4.65 -10.77 4.68
C GLY A 166 -4.14 -9.57 3.91
N ALA A 167 -5.01 -8.56 3.77
CA ALA A 167 -4.71 -7.34 3.00
C ALA A 167 -3.52 -6.54 3.54
N LYS A 168 -3.27 -6.57 4.87
CA LYS A 168 -2.10 -5.90 5.48
C LYS A 168 -0.80 -6.56 5.04
N LEU A 169 -0.78 -7.90 4.94
CA LEU A 169 0.39 -8.64 4.46
C LEU A 169 0.67 -8.35 2.98
N LEU A 170 -0.37 -8.30 2.15
CA LEU A 170 -0.24 -7.92 0.74
C LEU A 170 0.30 -6.48 0.61
N ASN A 171 -0.28 -5.54 1.36
CA ASN A 171 0.20 -4.17 1.37
C ASN A 171 1.66 -4.08 1.84
N ALA A 172 2.02 -4.80 2.90
CA ALA A 172 3.39 -4.87 3.38
C ALA A 172 4.34 -5.41 2.31
N LYS A 173 4.00 -6.48 1.62
CA LYS A 173 4.83 -7.06 0.56
C LYS A 173 4.96 -6.17 -0.67
N PHE A 174 3.87 -5.52 -1.11
CA PHE A 174 3.86 -4.76 -2.36
C PHE A 174 4.20 -3.27 -2.20
N VAL A 175 3.77 -2.63 -1.11
CA VAL A 175 3.99 -1.20 -0.88
C VAL A 175 5.24 -0.95 -0.05
N TYR A 176 5.48 -1.76 0.98
CA TYR A 176 6.61 -1.60 1.91
C TYR A 176 7.79 -2.52 1.61
N CYS A 177 7.65 -3.40 0.60
CA CYS A 177 8.73 -4.29 0.13
C CYS A 177 9.30 -5.20 1.23
N LEU A 178 8.43 -5.70 2.10
CA LEU A 178 8.80 -6.65 3.15
C LEU A 178 9.15 -8.01 2.52
N TYR A 179 10.41 -8.40 2.65
CA TYR A 179 10.97 -9.70 2.30
C TYR A 179 11.82 -10.22 3.41
#